data_fd61c70152a9b77d50033d7078ef7acb
#
_entry.id   fd61c70152a9b77d50033d7078ef7acb
#
_cell.length_a   1.000
_cell.length_b   1.000
_cell.length_c   1.000
_cell.angle_alpha   90.00
_cell.angle_beta   90.00
_cell.angle_gamma   90.00
#
_symmetry.space_group_name_H-M   'P 1'
#
loop_
_entity.id
_entity.type
_entity.pdbx_description
1 polymer ?
#
loop_
_entity_poly.entity_id
_entity_poly.type
_entity_poly.pdbx_seq_one_letter_code
_entity_poly.pdbx_strand_id
1 'polypeptide(L)'
;HDAIVENEVAPSVIVIPKQVTDVDRTSEVLAEVLEVSVEEAKRHVTHGVSIERIQPEGRKLSLEQVQAIQEANLDGVYLVNDVKRSYPYGNLLAQTIGFTGIDNQGITGLEYVYNDYLMGENGVWKYFSDAKGNSLPQFSDDYAPASRGLDIELTIDLHLQEILEREFDNAVAKYDPDQMIGIIMDPNTGEILAMASRPTYDPENYQDYDQEIFNRNLPIWSTYEPGSTFKIVTFSAALEEGVMKLEDRFFDPGYAIVDGVRIRDWKAGGHGDQSMLEVIMNSCNPGFIELGQRLGKEKLFEYIRAYGFNEKTGVDMLGESQGIIFNPDNIGNVELATSSFGQGNSVTPIQLVTAVSAAVNGGNLMQPYIVKRMLHPYTNEVLYEREPSIKRRVISEETSETMRYALEMVGAQGSGKGAYIDGYRVGGKTGTAQKAKDGAYISGEYILSFVGIAPMD
;
A
#
# COMPACT_ATOMS: atom_id res chain seq x y z
N HIS A 1 -17.73 12.05 4.45
CA HIS A 1 -16.40 11.54 4.79
C HIS A 1 -16.61 10.44 5.83
N ASP A 2 -16.34 9.21 5.43
CA ASP A 2 -16.47 8.06 6.32
C ASP A 2 -15.13 7.84 7.01
N ALA A 3 -15.14 7.74 8.34
CA ALA A 3 -13.94 7.46 9.10
C ALA A 3 -13.59 5.97 8.96
N ILE A 4 -12.44 5.67 8.36
CA ILE A 4 -11.95 4.30 8.22
C ILE A 4 -11.14 3.85 9.44
N VAL A 5 -10.67 4.81 10.24
CA VAL A 5 -10.04 4.59 11.54
C VAL A 5 -10.50 5.69 12.48
N GLU A 6 -10.87 5.31 13.69
CA GLU A 6 -11.32 6.26 14.72
C GLU A 6 -10.84 5.88 16.12
N ASN A 7 -11.00 6.78 17.06
CA ASN A 7 -10.70 6.51 18.45
C ASN A 7 -11.98 6.10 19.19
N GLU A 8 -11.93 4.97 19.85
CA GLU A 8 -12.98 4.47 20.74
C GLU A 8 -12.54 4.60 22.19
N VAL A 9 -13.47 5.00 23.05
CA VAL A 9 -13.20 5.08 24.50
C VAL A 9 -13.11 3.67 25.07
N ALA A 10 -11.96 3.34 25.64
CA ALA A 10 -11.69 2.05 26.26
C ALA A 10 -10.96 2.29 27.58
N PRO A 11 -11.68 2.39 28.72
CA PRO A 11 -11.07 2.70 30.02
C PRO A 11 -9.98 1.71 30.42
N SER A 12 -9.01 2.18 31.19
CA SER A 12 -7.97 1.36 31.82
C SER A 12 -8.16 1.37 33.34
N VAL A 13 -7.80 0.26 33.99
CA VAL A 13 -7.86 0.17 35.44
C VAL A 13 -6.54 0.55 36.08
N ILE A 14 -6.65 1.34 37.16
CA ILE A 14 -5.53 1.66 38.05
C ILE A 14 -5.87 1.28 39.48
N VAL A 15 -4.85 1.01 40.26
CA VAL A 15 -4.98 0.73 41.69
C VAL A 15 -4.18 1.76 42.50
N ILE A 16 -4.76 2.27 43.58
CA ILE A 16 -4.05 3.00 44.62
C ILE A 16 -3.87 2.06 45.82
N PRO A 17 -2.74 1.35 45.93
CA PRO A 17 -2.60 0.26 46.89
C PRO A 17 -2.87 0.65 48.36
N LYS A 18 -2.57 1.89 48.72
CA LYS A 18 -2.80 2.40 50.07
C LYS A 18 -4.28 2.62 50.43
N GLN A 19 -5.16 2.59 49.43
CA GLN A 19 -6.62 2.77 49.61
C GLN A 19 -7.35 1.43 49.56
N VAL A 20 -6.68 0.35 49.18
CA VAL A 20 -7.27 -1.00 49.15
C VAL A 20 -7.49 -1.48 50.58
N THR A 21 -8.75 -1.73 50.95
CA THR A 21 -9.15 -2.18 52.29
C THR A 21 -9.19 -3.70 52.43
N ASP A 22 -9.55 -4.44 51.32
CA ASP A 22 -9.61 -5.86 51.25
C ASP A 22 -8.76 -6.35 50.07
N VAL A 23 -7.50 -6.72 50.36
CA VAL A 23 -6.50 -7.15 49.38
C VAL A 23 -6.91 -8.46 48.72
N ASP A 24 -7.44 -9.41 49.47
CA ASP A 24 -7.76 -10.74 48.91
C ASP A 24 -8.94 -10.67 47.97
N ARG A 25 -10.05 -10.05 48.39
CA ARG A 25 -11.22 -9.85 47.53
C ARG A 25 -10.87 -9.04 46.27
N THR A 26 -10.11 -7.96 46.43
CA THR A 26 -9.71 -7.12 45.30
C THR A 26 -8.86 -7.89 44.30
N SER A 27 -7.94 -8.72 44.80
CA SER A 27 -7.10 -9.57 43.95
C SER A 27 -7.88 -10.65 43.21
N GLU A 28 -8.84 -11.29 43.87
CA GLU A 28 -9.72 -12.32 43.27
C GLU A 28 -10.58 -11.71 42.14
N VAL A 29 -11.24 -10.57 42.39
CA VAL A 29 -12.07 -9.91 41.38
C VAL A 29 -11.24 -9.42 40.20
N LEU A 30 -10.11 -8.78 40.45
CA LEU A 30 -9.25 -8.32 39.37
C LEU A 30 -8.66 -9.48 38.57
N ALA A 31 -8.31 -10.60 39.23
CA ALA A 31 -7.83 -11.79 38.56
C ALA A 31 -8.88 -12.39 37.61
N GLU A 32 -10.13 -12.46 38.05
CA GLU A 32 -11.25 -12.95 37.23
C GLU A 32 -11.52 -12.02 36.04
N VAL A 33 -11.64 -10.71 36.29
CA VAL A 33 -11.98 -9.73 35.24
C VAL A 33 -10.87 -9.52 34.21
N LEU A 34 -9.61 -9.55 34.64
CA LEU A 34 -8.45 -9.33 33.78
C LEU A 34 -7.86 -10.64 33.21
N GLU A 35 -8.43 -11.78 33.56
CA GLU A 35 -7.98 -13.12 33.12
C GLU A 35 -6.52 -13.41 33.49
N VAL A 36 -6.08 -12.96 34.67
CA VAL A 36 -4.74 -13.20 35.20
C VAL A 36 -4.77 -14.09 36.44
N SER A 37 -3.63 -14.56 36.91
CA SER A 37 -3.57 -15.30 38.17
C SER A 37 -3.86 -14.38 39.36
N VAL A 38 -4.43 -14.96 40.44
CA VAL A 38 -4.67 -14.23 41.69
C VAL A 38 -3.36 -13.68 42.30
N GLU A 39 -2.26 -14.44 42.15
CA GLU A 39 -0.93 -14.02 42.59
C GLU A 39 -0.46 -12.77 41.83
N GLU A 40 -0.73 -12.70 40.55
CA GLU A 40 -0.38 -11.57 39.69
C GLU A 40 -1.22 -10.34 40.05
N ALA A 41 -2.52 -10.50 40.12
CA ALA A 41 -3.42 -9.44 40.59
C ALA A 41 -3.02 -8.93 41.98
N LYS A 42 -2.67 -9.83 42.92
CA LYS A 42 -2.21 -9.48 44.27
C LYS A 42 -0.92 -8.68 44.23
N ARG A 43 0.01 -9.01 43.34
CA ARG A 43 1.25 -8.23 43.15
C ARG A 43 0.96 -6.77 42.80
N HIS A 44 0.02 -6.51 41.91
CA HIS A 44 -0.41 -5.16 41.55
C HIS A 44 -1.12 -4.45 42.72
N VAL A 45 -2.04 -5.14 43.39
CA VAL A 45 -2.82 -4.58 44.50
C VAL A 45 -1.93 -4.21 45.70
N THR A 46 -0.81 -4.93 45.91
CA THR A 46 0.11 -4.70 47.03
C THR A 46 1.39 -3.98 46.64
N HIS A 47 1.53 -3.53 45.40
CA HIS A 47 2.73 -2.86 44.96
C HIS A 47 3.00 -1.58 45.77
N GLY A 48 4.25 -1.34 46.12
CA GLY A 48 4.67 -0.25 47.01
C GLY A 48 4.71 1.14 46.38
N VAL A 49 3.86 1.41 45.42
CA VAL A 49 3.77 2.68 44.65
C VAL A 49 2.55 3.49 45.04
N SER A 50 2.53 4.77 44.66
CA SER A 50 1.38 5.66 44.90
C SER A 50 0.17 5.31 44.03
N ILE A 51 0.42 5.02 42.78
CA ILE A 51 -0.58 4.59 41.77
C ILE A 51 0.04 3.46 40.98
N GLU A 52 -0.65 2.33 40.95
CA GLU A 52 -0.28 1.19 40.10
C GLU A 52 -1.15 1.16 38.87
N ARG A 53 -0.49 1.10 37.71
CA ARG A 53 -1.15 0.88 36.42
C ARG A 53 -0.96 -0.59 36.06
N ILE A 54 -2.06 -1.34 36.03
CA ILE A 54 -2.01 -2.75 35.62
C ILE A 54 -1.75 -2.79 34.11
N GLN A 55 -0.63 -3.35 33.71
CA GLN A 55 -0.21 -3.39 32.29
C GLN A 55 0.41 -4.76 31.96
N PRO A 56 0.07 -5.31 30.78
CA PRO A 56 -0.86 -4.79 29.77
C PRO A 56 -2.34 -5.09 30.06
N GLU A 57 -2.66 -6.03 30.94
CA GLU A 57 -3.96 -6.67 31.12
C GLU A 57 -5.07 -5.72 31.59
N GLY A 58 -4.72 -4.69 32.33
CA GLY A 58 -5.64 -3.65 32.83
C GLY A 58 -5.83 -2.45 31.86
N ARG A 59 -5.30 -2.55 30.66
CA ARG A 59 -5.41 -1.49 29.65
C ARG A 59 -6.54 -1.77 28.66
N LYS A 60 -7.24 -0.71 28.24
CA LYS A 60 -8.23 -0.74 27.15
C LYS A 60 -9.30 -1.81 27.37
N LEU A 61 -9.92 -1.79 28.53
CA LEU A 61 -10.90 -2.79 28.97
C LEU A 61 -12.14 -2.82 28.08
N SER A 62 -12.73 -4.01 27.92
CA SER A 62 -14.04 -4.19 27.30
C SER A 62 -15.15 -3.61 28.17
N LEU A 63 -16.32 -3.37 27.57
CA LEU A 63 -17.50 -2.91 28.32
C LEU A 63 -17.89 -3.86 29.45
N GLU A 64 -17.78 -5.17 29.24
CA GLU A 64 -18.06 -6.21 30.22
C GLU A 64 -17.09 -6.14 31.40
N GLN A 65 -15.80 -5.98 31.14
CA GLN A 65 -14.77 -5.81 32.17
C GLN A 65 -15.00 -4.51 32.95
N VAL A 66 -15.32 -3.41 32.27
CA VAL A 66 -15.64 -2.13 32.92
C VAL A 66 -16.83 -2.26 33.86
N GLN A 67 -17.93 -2.90 33.40
CA GLN A 67 -19.12 -3.14 34.22
C GLN A 67 -18.80 -4.03 35.44
N ALA A 68 -18.06 -5.11 35.24
CA ALA A 68 -17.68 -6.00 36.34
C ALA A 68 -16.88 -5.28 37.43
N ILE A 69 -15.93 -4.41 37.05
CA ILE A 69 -15.14 -3.62 38.00
C ILE A 69 -16.01 -2.61 38.72
N GLN A 70 -16.95 -1.94 38.02
CA GLN A 70 -17.86 -0.96 38.62
C GLN A 70 -18.84 -1.63 39.62
N GLU A 71 -19.41 -2.76 39.25
CA GLU A 71 -20.33 -3.53 40.11
C GLU A 71 -19.66 -4.07 41.37
N ALA A 72 -18.38 -4.47 41.23
CA ALA A 72 -17.60 -4.96 42.37
C ALA A 72 -17.35 -3.90 43.45
N ASN A 73 -17.40 -2.60 43.07
CA ASN A 73 -17.21 -1.44 43.96
C ASN A 73 -16.04 -1.60 44.93
N LEU A 74 -14.84 -1.76 44.37
CA LEU A 74 -13.62 -2.05 45.11
C LEU A 74 -12.92 -0.77 45.58
N ASP A 75 -12.58 -0.70 46.86
CA ASP A 75 -11.82 0.40 47.42
C ASP A 75 -10.40 0.45 46.81
N GLY A 76 -9.97 1.63 46.38
CA GLY A 76 -8.64 1.84 45.79
C GLY A 76 -8.49 1.40 44.36
N VAL A 77 -9.55 0.92 43.70
CA VAL A 77 -9.58 0.58 42.27
C VAL A 77 -10.35 1.64 41.50
N TYR A 78 -9.75 2.18 40.45
CA TYR A 78 -10.32 3.25 39.64
C TYR A 78 -10.22 2.96 38.18
N LEU A 79 -11.20 3.40 37.40
CA LEU A 79 -11.18 3.42 35.95
C LEU A 79 -10.75 4.80 35.47
N VAL A 80 -9.75 4.85 34.62
CA VAL A 80 -9.26 6.07 33.99
C VAL A 80 -9.57 6.04 32.50
N ASN A 81 -9.85 7.21 31.94
CA ASN A 81 -10.09 7.32 30.50
C ASN A 81 -8.84 6.93 29.74
N ASP A 82 -9.02 6.03 28.80
CA ASP A 82 -8.05 5.61 27.79
C ASP A 82 -8.78 5.46 26.47
N VAL A 83 -8.04 5.33 25.39
CA VAL A 83 -8.60 5.18 24.05
C VAL A 83 -7.91 4.03 23.32
N LYS A 84 -8.64 3.34 22.47
CA LYS A 84 -8.08 2.43 21.48
C LYS A 84 -8.40 2.91 20.08
N ARG A 85 -7.57 2.50 19.12
CA ARG A 85 -7.90 2.63 17.71
C ARG A 85 -8.94 1.58 17.35
N SER A 86 -9.94 1.98 16.60
CA SER A 86 -10.97 1.13 16.04
C SER A 86 -10.95 1.23 14.53
N TYR A 87 -11.17 0.08 13.87
CA TYR A 87 -11.14 -0.07 12.42
C TYR A 87 -12.50 -0.56 11.93
N PRO A 88 -13.50 0.35 11.77
CA PRO A 88 -14.89 -0.01 11.49
C PRO A 88 -15.09 -0.85 10.22
N TYR A 89 -14.14 -0.79 9.29
CA TYR A 89 -14.16 -1.57 8.05
C TYR A 89 -13.29 -2.84 8.10
N GLY A 90 -12.86 -3.24 9.31
CA GLY A 90 -12.06 -4.45 9.52
C GLY A 90 -10.73 -4.41 8.77
N ASN A 91 -10.50 -5.39 7.90
CA ASN A 91 -9.25 -5.54 7.16
C ASN A 91 -9.10 -4.65 5.92
N LEU A 92 -10.09 -3.77 5.65
CA LEU A 92 -10.03 -2.87 4.51
C LEU A 92 -8.80 -1.94 4.60
N LEU A 93 -7.98 -1.93 3.54
CA LEU A 93 -6.78 -1.09 3.45
C LEU A 93 -5.72 -1.35 4.54
N ALA A 94 -5.74 -2.54 5.17
CA ALA A 94 -4.98 -2.83 6.39
C ALA A 94 -3.47 -2.56 6.26
N GLN A 95 -2.80 -3.04 5.21
CA GLN A 95 -1.36 -2.83 5.03
C GLN A 95 -0.99 -1.36 4.80
N THR A 96 -1.92 -0.57 4.27
CA THR A 96 -1.71 0.87 4.02
C THR A 96 -1.92 1.69 5.28
N ILE A 97 -3.04 1.47 5.98
CA ILE A 97 -3.33 2.14 7.25
C ILE A 97 -2.32 1.74 8.31
N GLY A 98 -2.07 0.44 8.45
CA GLY A 98 -1.28 -0.11 9.54
C GLY A 98 -2.10 -0.24 10.83
N PHE A 99 -1.39 -0.28 11.96
CA PHE A 99 -2.00 -0.40 13.30
C PHE A 99 -1.16 0.30 14.36
N THR A 100 -1.76 0.46 15.54
CA THR A 100 -1.11 1.08 16.70
C THR A 100 -0.82 0.05 17.80
N GLY A 101 0.18 0.35 18.62
CA GLY A 101 0.49 -0.41 19.82
C GLY A 101 -0.43 -0.06 21.00
N ILE A 102 -0.12 -0.64 22.17
CA ILE A 102 -0.91 -0.46 23.39
C ILE A 102 -0.96 0.99 23.86
N ASP A 103 0.07 1.78 23.61
CA ASP A 103 0.17 3.20 23.95
C ASP A 103 -0.29 4.13 22.81
N ASN A 104 -1.05 3.59 21.85
CA ASN A 104 -1.56 4.26 20.65
C ASN A 104 -0.47 4.79 19.69
N GLN A 105 0.78 4.41 19.90
CA GLN A 105 1.85 4.72 18.96
C GLN A 105 1.67 3.91 17.65
N GLY A 106 1.84 4.55 16.52
CA GLY A 106 1.82 3.89 15.22
C GLY A 106 2.97 2.88 15.07
N ILE A 107 2.65 1.67 14.61
CA ILE A 107 3.63 0.58 14.45
C ILE A 107 3.96 0.34 12.98
N THR A 108 2.97 0.38 12.09
CA THR A 108 3.12 0.18 10.65
C THR A 108 2.26 1.17 9.87
N GLY A 109 2.41 1.19 8.55
CA GLY A 109 1.55 1.95 7.64
C GLY A 109 1.52 3.45 7.88
N LEU A 110 0.40 4.06 7.56
CA LEU A 110 0.16 5.50 7.78
C LEU A 110 0.12 5.87 9.26
N GLU A 111 -0.36 4.97 10.13
CA GLU A 111 -0.32 5.17 11.59
C GLU A 111 1.10 5.43 12.07
N TYR A 112 2.10 4.74 11.52
CA TYR A 112 3.52 4.98 11.84
C TYR A 112 4.07 6.24 11.17
N VAL A 113 3.81 6.42 9.87
CA VAL A 113 4.38 7.55 9.11
C VAL A 113 3.89 8.89 9.64
N TYR A 114 2.62 8.95 10.03
CA TYR A 114 1.97 10.17 10.52
C TYR A 114 1.74 10.17 12.03
N ASN A 115 2.45 9.31 12.77
CA ASN A 115 2.32 9.15 14.22
C ASN A 115 2.35 10.51 14.96
N ASP A 116 3.32 11.37 14.65
CA ASP A 116 3.51 12.65 15.33
C ASP A 116 2.36 13.64 15.10
N TYR A 117 1.60 13.46 14.03
CA TYR A 117 0.42 14.27 13.71
C TYR A 117 -0.87 13.65 14.28
N LEU A 118 -0.98 12.34 14.26
CA LEU A 118 -2.14 11.59 14.75
C LEU A 118 -2.16 11.49 16.27
N MET A 119 -0.98 11.42 16.89
CA MET A 119 -0.84 11.34 18.34
C MET A 119 -1.14 12.72 18.96
N GLY A 120 -2.17 12.79 19.77
CA GLY A 120 -2.46 13.98 20.56
C GLY A 120 -1.52 14.13 21.76
N GLU A 121 -1.80 15.11 22.59
CA GLU A 121 -1.09 15.30 23.85
C GLU A 121 -1.88 14.70 25.01
N ASN A 122 -1.20 13.92 25.84
CA ASN A 122 -1.80 13.37 27.06
C ASN A 122 -2.18 14.49 28.03
N GLY A 123 -3.37 14.40 28.59
CA GLY A 123 -3.77 15.28 29.71
C GLY A 123 -2.89 15.02 30.92
N VAL A 124 -2.58 16.08 31.64
CA VAL A 124 -1.79 16.03 32.86
C VAL A 124 -2.63 16.62 34.01
N TRP A 125 -2.78 15.84 35.07
CA TRP A 125 -3.37 16.31 36.31
C TRP A 125 -2.37 16.13 37.44
N LYS A 126 -1.90 17.24 37.99
CA LYS A 126 -1.05 17.31 39.17
C LYS A 126 -1.89 17.78 40.35
N TYR A 127 -1.95 16.97 41.36
CA TYR A 127 -2.65 17.32 42.59
C TYR A 127 -1.80 17.03 43.82
N PHE A 128 -2.06 17.76 44.91
CA PHE A 128 -1.47 17.46 46.18
C PHE A 128 -2.26 16.38 46.90
N SER A 129 -1.57 15.39 47.47
CA SER A 129 -2.21 14.30 48.20
C SER A 129 -1.63 14.14 49.61
N ASP A 130 -2.45 13.58 50.50
CA ASP A 130 -1.99 13.12 51.80
C ASP A 130 -1.17 11.81 51.67
N ALA A 131 -0.69 11.30 52.81
CA ALA A 131 0.09 10.08 52.85
C ALA A 131 -0.70 8.81 52.46
N LYS A 132 -2.03 8.90 52.35
CA LYS A 132 -2.93 7.84 51.91
C LYS A 132 -3.35 7.99 50.42
N GLY A 133 -2.87 9.04 49.73
CA GLY A 133 -3.21 9.31 48.35
C GLY A 133 -4.51 10.07 48.13
N ASN A 134 -5.20 10.56 49.19
CA ASN A 134 -6.39 11.38 49.05
C ASN A 134 -6.02 12.79 48.61
N SER A 135 -6.76 13.37 47.65
CA SER A 135 -6.56 14.75 47.19
C SER A 135 -6.74 15.75 48.34
N LEU A 136 -5.88 16.77 48.37
CA LEU A 136 -5.91 17.87 49.30
C LEU A 136 -6.48 19.12 48.61
N PRO A 137 -7.82 19.32 48.60
CA PRO A 137 -8.47 20.36 47.81
C PRO A 137 -8.08 21.81 48.17
N GLN A 138 -7.42 22.00 49.31
CA GLN A 138 -6.93 23.32 49.74
C GLN A 138 -5.71 23.82 48.97
N PHE A 139 -5.07 22.95 48.19
CA PHE A 139 -3.98 23.31 47.29
C PHE A 139 -4.48 23.34 45.83
N SER A 140 -3.98 24.28 45.03
CA SER A 140 -4.38 24.38 43.64
C SER A 140 -3.87 23.19 42.84
N ASP A 141 -4.78 22.53 42.13
CA ASP A 141 -4.46 21.47 41.16
C ASP A 141 -4.03 22.12 39.84
N ASP A 142 -3.05 21.49 39.19
CA ASP A 142 -2.58 21.86 37.86
C ASP A 142 -3.19 20.85 36.89
N TYR A 143 -4.06 21.31 36.00
CA TYR A 143 -4.77 20.48 35.03
C TYR A 143 -4.55 20.98 33.62
N ALA A 144 -3.95 20.16 32.79
CA ALA A 144 -3.89 20.35 31.36
C ALA A 144 -4.77 19.24 30.70
N PRO A 145 -5.83 19.59 29.96
CA PRO A 145 -6.65 18.59 29.28
C PRO A 145 -5.85 17.86 28.19
N ALA A 146 -6.22 16.63 27.91
CA ALA A 146 -5.72 15.92 26.73
C ALA A 146 -6.18 16.64 25.45
N SER A 147 -5.31 16.71 24.46
CA SER A 147 -5.66 17.20 23.13
C SER A 147 -5.64 16.08 22.11
N ARG A 148 -6.55 16.14 21.14
CA ARG A 148 -6.57 15.20 20.00
C ARG A 148 -5.47 15.56 19.01
N GLY A 149 -4.89 14.55 18.35
CA GLY A 149 -4.07 14.74 17.17
C GLY A 149 -4.90 15.23 15.98
N LEU A 150 -4.24 15.46 14.85
CA LEU A 150 -4.89 15.89 13.62
C LEU A 150 -5.71 14.74 13.01
N ASP A 151 -6.77 15.11 12.29
CA ASP A 151 -7.46 14.17 11.39
C ASP A 151 -6.76 14.17 10.03
N ILE A 152 -6.59 13.00 9.44
CA ILE A 152 -5.93 12.83 8.14
C ILE A 152 -6.96 12.36 7.11
N GLU A 153 -7.11 13.13 6.04
CA GLU A 153 -7.94 12.79 4.89
C GLU A 153 -7.06 12.12 3.82
N LEU A 154 -7.47 10.93 3.37
CA LEU A 154 -6.78 10.17 2.35
C LEU A 154 -7.33 10.48 0.95
N THR A 155 -6.54 10.17 -0.08
CA THR A 155 -6.96 10.18 -1.49
C THR A 155 -7.85 8.99 -1.83
N ILE A 156 -7.93 8.01 -0.94
CA ILE A 156 -8.66 6.76 -1.14
C ILE A 156 -10.15 7.04 -1.38
N ASP A 157 -10.65 6.51 -2.47
CA ASP A 157 -12.08 6.37 -2.72
C ASP A 157 -12.56 5.07 -2.09
N LEU A 158 -13.38 5.19 -1.04
CA LEU A 158 -13.84 4.04 -0.27
C LEU A 158 -14.58 3.02 -1.14
N HIS A 159 -15.39 3.51 -2.10
CA HIS A 159 -16.15 2.63 -2.98
C HIS A 159 -15.25 1.83 -3.93
N LEU A 160 -14.23 2.48 -4.52
CA LEU A 160 -13.24 1.79 -5.35
C LEU A 160 -12.41 0.80 -4.51
N GLN A 161 -12.08 1.16 -3.28
CA GLN A 161 -11.36 0.28 -2.36
C GLN A 161 -12.17 -0.97 -2.02
N GLU A 162 -13.46 -0.82 -1.66
CA GLU A 162 -14.36 -1.94 -1.38
C GLU A 162 -14.54 -2.86 -2.59
N ILE A 163 -14.68 -2.29 -3.79
CA ILE A 163 -14.77 -3.06 -5.03
C ILE A 163 -13.48 -3.86 -5.25
N LEU A 164 -12.32 -3.22 -5.16
CA LEU A 164 -11.03 -3.87 -5.37
C LEU A 164 -10.83 -5.06 -4.42
N GLU A 165 -11.09 -4.86 -3.13
CA GLU A 165 -10.91 -5.90 -2.13
C GLU A 165 -11.91 -7.05 -2.28
N ARG A 166 -13.17 -6.73 -2.57
CA ARG A 166 -14.20 -7.75 -2.86
C ARG A 166 -13.81 -8.61 -4.06
N GLU A 167 -13.33 -8.01 -5.15
CA GLU A 167 -12.92 -8.76 -6.33
C GLU A 167 -11.66 -9.59 -6.06
N PHE A 168 -10.78 -9.13 -5.16
CA PHE A 168 -9.64 -9.92 -4.69
C PHE A 168 -10.09 -11.14 -3.90
N ASP A 169 -11.05 -11.00 -2.98
CA ASP A 169 -11.59 -12.12 -2.22
C ASP A 169 -12.28 -13.15 -3.13
N ASN A 170 -13.02 -12.69 -4.13
CA ASN A 170 -13.61 -13.53 -5.17
C ASN A 170 -12.54 -14.31 -5.95
N ALA A 171 -11.43 -13.63 -6.30
CA ALA A 171 -10.35 -14.24 -7.06
C ALA A 171 -9.54 -15.23 -6.19
N VAL A 172 -9.28 -14.91 -4.93
CA VAL A 172 -8.66 -15.84 -3.97
C VAL A 172 -9.49 -17.12 -3.84
N ALA A 173 -10.80 -16.96 -3.62
CA ALA A 173 -11.71 -18.11 -3.49
C ALA A 173 -11.75 -18.99 -4.75
N LYS A 174 -11.53 -18.40 -5.94
CA LYS A 174 -11.63 -19.11 -7.22
C LYS A 174 -10.30 -19.71 -7.69
N TYR A 175 -9.19 -19.01 -7.47
CA TYR A 175 -7.91 -19.33 -8.11
C TYR A 175 -6.80 -19.69 -7.13
N ASP A 176 -6.98 -19.44 -5.84
CA ASP A 176 -6.03 -19.70 -4.76
C ASP A 176 -4.58 -19.22 -5.09
N PRO A 177 -4.39 -17.94 -5.44
CA PRO A 177 -3.08 -17.42 -5.74
C PRO A 177 -2.23 -17.24 -4.47
N ASP A 178 -0.90 -17.38 -4.58
CA ASP A 178 0.02 -17.10 -3.48
C ASP A 178 -0.11 -15.66 -2.97
N GLN A 179 -0.24 -14.71 -3.90
CA GLN A 179 -0.35 -13.27 -3.62
C GLN A 179 -1.19 -12.57 -4.68
N MET A 180 -1.87 -11.49 -4.28
CA MET A 180 -2.52 -10.54 -5.17
C MET A 180 -2.17 -9.12 -4.80
N ILE A 181 -2.02 -8.26 -5.79
CA ILE A 181 -1.68 -6.84 -5.60
C ILE A 181 -2.53 -6.01 -6.57
N GLY A 182 -3.12 -4.93 -6.08
CA GLY A 182 -3.85 -3.98 -6.90
C GLY A 182 -3.65 -2.54 -6.46
N ILE A 183 -3.56 -1.64 -7.44
CA ILE A 183 -3.47 -0.20 -7.23
C ILE A 183 -4.39 0.46 -8.25
N ILE A 184 -5.21 1.39 -7.80
CA ILE A 184 -5.98 2.32 -8.65
C ILE A 184 -5.43 3.71 -8.39
N MET A 185 -4.98 4.39 -9.46
CA MET A 185 -4.35 5.70 -9.39
C MET A 185 -5.03 6.65 -10.38
N ASP A 186 -5.22 7.90 -9.99
CA ASP A 186 -5.52 8.98 -10.93
C ASP A 186 -4.23 9.35 -11.68
N PRO A 187 -4.16 9.14 -13.00
CA PRO A 187 -2.95 9.41 -13.77
C PRO A 187 -2.57 10.89 -13.83
N ASN A 188 -3.53 11.81 -13.64
CA ASN A 188 -3.31 13.24 -13.77
C ASN A 188 -2.80 13.89 -12.49
N THR A 189 -3.13 13.32 -11.34
CA THR A 189 -2.79 13.89 -10.03
C THR A 189 -1.74 13.07 -9.27
N GLY A 190 -1.67 11.75 -9.53
CA GLY A 190 -0.87 10.82 -8.74
C GLY A 190 -1.56 10.36 -7.45
N GLU A 191 -2.83 10.74 -7.24
CA GLU A 191 -3.64 10.27 -6.12
C GLU A 191 -3.83 8.76 -6.20
N ILE A 192 -3.52 8.05 -5.12
CA ILE A 192 -3.85 6.64 -4.97
C ILE A 192 -5.29 6.55 -4.52
N LEU A 193 -6.17 6.06 -5.39
CA LEU A 193 -7.61 5.96 -5.12
C LEU A 193 -7.99 4.65 -4.45
N ALA A 194 -7.23 3.58 -4.67
CA ALA A 194 -7.35 2.31 -3.97
C ALA A 194 -6.03 1.55 -4.01
N MET A 195 -5.76 0.79 -2.95
CA MET A 195 -4.57 -0.06 -2.83
C MET A 195 -4.89 -1.27 -1.97
N ALA A 196 -4.65 -2.47 -2.49
CA ALA A 196 -4.91 -3.70 -1.76
C ALA A 196 -3.89 -4.79 -2.08
N SER A 197 -3.75 -5.73 -1.16
CA SER A 197 -3.01 -6.97 -1.38
C SER A 197 -3.66 -8.16 -0.67
N ARG A 198 -3.33 -9.36 -1.11
CA ARG A 198 -3.64 -10.61 -0.42
C ARG A 198 -2.34 -11.43 -0.26
N PRO A 199 -2.17 -12.13 0.85
CA PRO A 199 -3.01 -12.13 2.05
C PRO A 199 -3.09 -10.76 2.74
N THR A 200 -4.15 -10.54 3.52
CA THR A 200 -4.36 -9.35 4.37
C THR A 200 -4.54 -9.77 5.83
N TYR A 201 -4.70 -8.82 6.74
CA TYR A 201 -4.85 -9.05 8.18
C TYR A 201 -5.88 -8.10 8.78
N ASP A 202 -6.36 -8.44 9.98
CA ASP A 202 -7.19 -7.57 10.79
C ASP A 202 -6.29 -6.68 11.68
N PRO A 203 -6.30 -5.34 11.53
CA PRO A 203 -5.48 -4.45 12.33
C PRO A 203 -5.76 -4.49 13.84
N GLU A 204 -6.97 -4.85 14.26
CA GLU A 204 -7.30 -5.00 15.68
C GLU A 204 -6.69 -6.28 16.29
N ASN A 205 -6.49 -7.32 15.48
CA ASN A 205 -6.01 -8.64 15.88
C ASN A 205 -4.73 -9.04 15.13
N TYR A 206 -3.86 -8.08 14.85
CA TYR A 206 -2.66 -8.30 14.03
C TYR A 206 -1.73 -9.41 14.58
N GLN A 207 -1.76 -9.67 15.89
CA GLN A 207 -0.95 -10.71 16.54
C GLN A 207 -1.29 -12.14 16.07
N ASP A 208 -2.48 -12.33 15.50
CA ASP A 208 -2.95 -13.63 14.99
C ASP A 208 -2.39 -13.96 13.60
N TYR A 209 -1.61 -13.04 13.01
CA TYR A 209 -1.07 -13.14 11.66
C TYR A 209 0.45 -13.18 11.64
N ASP A 210 1.01 -13.78 10.59
CA ASP A 210 2.45 -13.80 10.37
C ASP A 210 2.99 -12.39 10.13
N GLN A 211 4.16 -12.09 10.69
CA GLN A 211 4.81 -10.78 10.56
C GLN A 211 5.00 -10.33 9.11
N GLU A 212 5.22 -11.26 8.20
CA GLU A 212 5.40 -10.95 6.78
C GLU A 212 4.15 -10.33 6.15
N ILE A 213 2.95 -10.66 6.67
CA ILE A 213 1.68 -10.15 6.16
C ILE A 213 1.46 -8.69 6.57
N PHE A 214 1.71 -8.35 7.84
CA PHE A 214 1.41 -6.99 8.33
C PHE A 214 2.60 -6.02 8.22
N ASN A 215 3.85 -6.51 8.07
CA ASN A 215 5.02 -5.63 7.94
C ASN A 215 5.35 -5.24 6.49
N ARG A 216 4.69 -5.84 5.49
CA ARG A 216 4.97 -5.60 4.08
C ARG A 216 3.74 -5.09 3.34
N ASN A 217 3.85 -3.87 2.82
CA ASN A 217 2.87 -3.36 1.87
C ASN A 217 3.33 -3.74 0.46
N LEU A 218 2.82 -4.87 -0.04
CA LEU A 218 3.27 -5.48 -1.31
C LEU A 218 3.22 -4.53 -2.51
N PRO A 219 2.20 -3.68 -2.70
CA PRO A 219 2.14 -2.69 -3.78
C PRO A 219 3.38 -1.81 -3.94
N ILE A 220 4.04 -1.48 -2.83
CA ILE A 220 5.23 -0.60 -2.82
C ILE A 220 6.53 -1.35 -2.54
N TRP A 221 6.45 -2.55 -1.94
CA TRP A 221 7.60 -3.31 -1.49
C TRP A 221 7.99 -4.45 -2.44
N SER A 222 7.01 -5.20 -2.96
CA SER A 222 7.26 -6.38 -3.78
C SER A 222 7.85 -6.00 -5.13
N THR A 223 8.87 -6.74 -5.56
CA THR A 223 9.47 -6.56 -6.88
C THR A 223 9.25 -7.79 -7.74
N TYR A 224 8.96 -7.58 -9.02
CA TYR A 224 8.73 -8.65 -9.98
C TYR A 224 9.12 -8.21 -11.39
N GLU A 225 9.35 -9.15 -12.27
CA GLU A 225 9.52 -8.85 -13.69
C GLU A 225 8.15 -8.50 -14.30
N PRO A 226 7.99 -7.27 -14.86
CA PRO A 226 6.68 -6.80 -15.32
C PRO A 226 6.20 -7.51 -16.59
N GLY A 227 7.08 -8.19 -17.30
CA GLY A 227 6.76 -8.82 -18.56
C GLY A 227 6.14 -7.83 -19.56
N SER A 228 5.14 -8.29 -20.30
CA SER A 228 4.56 -7.52 -21.41
C SER A 228 3.85 -6.21 -21.02
N THR A 229 3.59 -5.94 -19.76
CA THR A 229 3.10 -4.60 -19.34
C THR A 229 4.19 -3.54 -19.52
N PHE A 230 5.46 -3.90 -19.41
CA PHE A 230 6.60 -3.01 -19.65
C PHE A 230 6.74 -2.56 -21.12
N LYS A 231 6.12 -3.26 -22.04
CA LYS A 231 6.09 -2.90 -23.47
C LYS A 231 5.53 -1.50 -23.73
N ILE A 232 4.70 -0.99 -22.82
CA ILE A 232 4.19 0.40 -22.85
C ILE A 232 5.36 1.39 -22.83
N VAL A 233 6.38 1.14 -22.01
CA VAL A 233 7.58 2.00 -21.91
C VAL A 233 8.39 1.96 -23.19
N THR A 234 8.71 0.79 -23.70
CA THR A 234 9.50 0.62 -24.93
C THR A 234 8.78 1.21 -26.14
N PHE A 235 7.45 0.99 -26.23
CA PHE A 235 6.65 1.47 -27.36
C PHE A 235 6.57 2.99 -27.38
N SER A 236 6.29 3.61 -26.22
CA SER A 236 6.25 5.06 -26.10
C SER A 236 7.61 5.70 -26.37
N ALA A 237 8.72 5.10 -25.92
CA ALA A 237 10.07 5.56 -26.23
C ALA A 237 10.38 5.52 -27.74
N ALA A 238 9.98 4.43 -28.41
CA ALA A 238 10.17 4.29 -29.84
C ALA A 238 9.35 5.31 -30.67
N LEU A 239 8.14 5.63 -30.23
CA LEU A 239 7.31 6.69 -30.80
C LEU A 239 7.95 8.06 -30.59
N GLU A 240 8.37 8.37 -29.36
CA GLU A 240 8.95 9.68 -29.00
C GLU A 240 10.25 9.96 -29.74
N GLU A 241 11.12 8.98 -29.92
CA GLU A 241 12.37 9.09 -30.67
C GLU A 241 12.14 9.03 -32.20
N GLY A 242 10.91 8.80 -32.66
CA GLY A 242 10.58 8.74 -34.07
C GLY A 242 11.24 7.55 -34.82
N VAL A 243 11.67 6.52 -34.11
CA VAL A 243 12.29 5.32 -34.72
C VAL A 243 11.25 4.35 -35.26
N MET A 244 9.96 4.62 -35.04
CA MET A 244 8.85 3.90 -35.64
C MET A 244 7.61 4.76 -35.79
N LYS A 245 6.69 4.32 -36.69
CA LYS A 245 5.31 4.81 -36.82
C LYS A 245 4.36 3.64 -36.68
N LEU A 246 3.10 3.91 -36.32
CA LEU A 246 2.09 2.83 -36.12
C LEU A 246 1.87 1.97 -37.37
N GLU A 247 2.03 2.56 -38.57
CA GLU A 247 1.81 1.94 -39.86
C GLU A 247 3.02 1.16 -40.37
N ASP A 248 4.20 1.33 -39.78
CA ASP A 248 5.41 0.63 -40.18
C ASP A 248 5.19 -0.89 -40.11
N ARG A 249 5.72 -1.61 -41.09
CA ARG A 249 5.53 -3.06 -41.17
C ARG A 249 6.66 -3.82 -40.53
N PHE A 250 6.28 -4.91 -39.85
CA PHE A 250 7.19 -5.86 -39.23
C PHE A 250 6.70 -7.28 -39.52
N PHE A 251 7.63 -8.15 -39.92
CA PHE A 251 7.34 -9.58 -40.13
C PHE A 251 7.84 -10.40 -38.94
N ASP A 252 6.93 -11.07 -38.25
CA ASP A 252 7.22 -11.96 -37.13
C ASP A 252 7.24 -13.44 -37.58
N PRO A 253 8.42 -14.09 -37.62
CA PRO A 253 8.55 -15.52 -37.93
C PRO A 253 8.29 -16.42 -36.70
N GLY A 254 7.89 -15.86 -35.55
CA GLY A 254 7.71 -16.55 -34.27
C GLY A 254 8.94 -16.59 -33.38
N TYR A 255 10.01 -15.91 -33.76
CA TYR A 255 11.24 -15.79 -32.97
C TYR A 255 12.13 -14.68 -33.49
N ALA A 256 13.05 -14.21 -32.62
CA ALA A 256 14.21 -13.38 -33.00
C ALA A 256 15.50 -14.14 -32.64
N ILE A 257 16.58 -13.87 -33.37
CA ILE A 257 17.93 -14.35 -33.01
C ILE A 257 18.79 -13.15 -32.64
N VAL A 258 19.30 -13.15 -31.41
CA VAL A 258 20.15 -12.11 -30.88
C VAL A 258 21.45 -12.74 -30.37
N ASP A 259 22.57 -12.40 -30.94
CA ASP A 259 23.89 -12.97 -30.62
C ASP A 259 23.90 -14.53 -30.59
N GLY A 260 23.17 -15.14 -31.51
CA GLY A 260 23.01 -16.60 -31.59
C GLY A 260 21.96 -17.20 -30.62
N VAL A 261 21.39 -16.42 -29.72
CA VAL A 261 20.34 -16.85 -28.83
C VAL A 261 18.97 -16.69 -29.52
N ARG A 262 18.19 -17.79 -29.55
CA ARG A 262 16.83 -17.76 -30.10
C ARG A 262 15.81 -17.41 -29.03
N ILE A 263 15.21 -16.23 -29.16
CA ILE A 263 14.14 -15.75 -28.29
C ILE A 263 12.82 -15.95 -29.04
N ARG A 264 11.93 -16.73 -28.46
CA ARG A 264 10.65 -17.11 -29.07
C ARG A 264 9.55 -16.10 -28.78
N ASP A 265 8.62 -15.96 -29.73
CA ASP A 265 7.33 -15.36 -29.46
C ASP A 265 6.45 -16.33 -28.65
N TRP A 266 5.43 -15.77 -27.97
CA TRP A 266 4.44 -16.58 -27.26
C TRP A 266 3.54 -17.36 -28.23
N LYS A 267 3.34 -16.86 -29.46
CA LYS A 267 2.56 -17.49 -30.51
C LYS A 267 3.45 -18.40 -31.36
N ALA A 268 3.17 -19.67 -31.33
CA ALA A 268 3.87 -20.64 -32.17
C ALA A 268 3.65 -20.30 -33.66
N GLY A 269 4.76 -20.20 -34.42
CA GLY A 269 4.73 -19.80 -35.83
C GLY A 269 4.65 -18.31 -36.11
N GLY A 270 4.58 -17.49 -35.07
CA GLY A 270 4.57 -16.02 -35.16
C GLY A 270 3.25 -15.40 -35.63
N HIS A 271 3.28 -14.11 -35.80
CA HIS A 271 2.12 -13.31 -36.24
C HIS A 271 2.18 -13.00 -37.77
N GLY A 272 3.31 -13.27 -38.42
CA GLY A 272 3.51 -12.91 -39.82
C GLY A 272 3.70 -11.45 -40.06
N ASP A 273 3.22 -10.94 -41.18
CA ASP A 273 3.29 -9.53 -41.56
C ASP A 273 2.23 -8.72 -40.80
N GLN A 274 2.65 -7.75 -40.02
CA GLN A 274 1.81 -6.92 -39.14
C GLN A 274 2.31 -5.47 -39.09
N SER A 275 1.44 -4.52 -38.76
CA SER A 275 1.84 -3.15 -38.43
C SER A 275 2.43 -3.04 -37.04
N MET A 276 3.13 -1.96 -36.72
CA MET A 276 3.62 -1.70 -35.36
C MET A 276 2.47 -1.54 -34.35
N LEU A 277 1.33 -1.03 -34.78
CA LEU A 277 0.11 -1.04 -33.95
C LEU A 277 -0.31 -2.49 -33.64
N GLU A 278 -0.30 -3.39 -34.63
CA GLU A 278 -0.61 -4.82 -34.39
C GLU A 278 0.45 -5.51 -33.55
N VAL A 279 1.72 -5.07 -33.58
CA VAL A 279 2.81 -5.58 -32.71
C VAL A 279 2.46 -5.38 -31.23
N ILE A 280 1.97 -4.20 -30.82
CA ILE A 280 1.56 -3.98 -29.43
C ILE A 280 0.23 -4.67 -29.12
N MET A 281 -0.73 -4.68 -30.04
CA MET A 281 -2.02 -5.36 -29.89
C MET A 281 -1.84 -6.87 -29.68
N ASN A 282 -0.96 -7.50 -30.45
CA ASN A 282 -0.62 -8.91 -30.37
C ASN A 282 0.38 -9.24 -29.26
N SER A 283 0.96 -8.23 -28.63
CA SER A 283 2.05 -8.41 -27.64
C SER A 283 3.23 -9.21 -28.18
N CYS A 284 3.63 -8.98 -29.44
CA CYS A 284 4.65 -9.71 -30.19
C CYS A 284 6.06 -9.44 -29.63
N ASN A 285 6.73 -10.45 -29.04
CA ASN A 285 8.07 -10.29 -28.48
C ASN A 285 9.12 -9.91 -29.55
N PRO A 286 9.20 -10.59 -30.72
CA PRO A 286 10.15 -10.22 -31.76
C PRO A 286 10.02 -8.78 -32.23
N GLY A 287 8.80 -8.25 -32.32
CA GLY A 287 8.56 -6.85 -32.65
C GLY A 287 9.14 -5.89 -31.62
N PHE A 288 9.01 -6.22 -30.34
CA PHE A 288 9.61 -5.40 -29.26
C PHE A 288 11.13 -5.53 -29.17
N ILE A 289 11.71 -6.68 -29.51
CA ILE A 289 13.16 -6.82 -29.68
C ILE A 289 13.66 -5.88 -30.78
N GLU A 290 12.97 -5.83 -31.92
CA GLU A 290 13.26 -4.89 -32.99
C GLU A 290 13.22 -3.42 -32.55
N LEU A 291 12.18 -3.03 -31.77
CA LEU A 291 12.07 -1.68 -31.21
C LEU A 291 13.20 -1.37 -30.24
N GLY A 292 13.55 -2.31 -29.37
CA GLY A 292 14.70 -2.15 -28.46
C GLY A 292 16.03 -1.99 -29.21
N GLN A 293 16.22 -2.71 -30.30
CA GLN A 293 17.40 -2.58 -31.16
C GLN A 293 17.43 -1.25 -31.92
N ARG A 294 16.28 -0.75 -32.42
CA ARG A 294 16.17 0.56 -33.07
C ARG A 294 16.47 1.71 -32.11
N LEU A 295 15.98 1.62 -30.85
CA LEU A 295 16.30 2.60 -29.81
C LEU A 295 17.78 2.56 -29.42
N GLY A 296 18.33 1.37 -29.35
CA GLY A 296 19.66 1.13 -28.79
C GLY A 296 19.65 1.17 -27.27
N LYS A 297 20.74 0.67 -26.69
CA LYS A 297 20.92 0.47 -25.25
C LYS A 297 20.81 1.76 -24.47
N GLU A 298 21.50 2.80 -24.89
CA GLU A 298 21.56 4.08 -24.22
C GLU A 298 20.17 4.73 -24.12
N LYS A 299 19.44 4.77 -25.24
CA LYS A 299 18.11 5.40 -25.28
C LYS A 299 17.07 4.60 -24.53
N LEU A 300 17.02 3.28 -24.69
CA LEU A 300 16.04 2.46 -23.95
C LEU A 300 16.22 2.66 -22.44
N PHE A 301 17.45 2.61 -21.94
CA PHE A 301 17.71 2.78 -20.50
C PHE A 301 17.57 4.23 -20.01
N GLU A 302 17.75 5.23 -20.89
CA GLU A 302 17.38 6.63 -20.59
C GLU A 302 15.88 6.72 -20.30
N TYR A 303 15.01 6.14 -21.14
CA TYR A 303 13.55 6.13 -20.93
C TYR A 303 13.14 5.28 -19.74
N ILE A 304 13.75 4.13 -19.50
CA ILE A 304 13.50 3.31 -18.30
C ILE A 304 13.70 4.15 -17.04
N ARG A 305 14.78 4.91 -16.95
CA ARG A 305 15.03 5.82 -15.81
C ARG A 305 14.08 7.02 -15.82
N ALA A 306 13.80 7.60 -16.98
CA ALA A 306 12.88 8.73 -17.09
C ALA A 306 11.48 8.37 -16.58
N TYR A 307 11.01 7.15 -16.83
CA TYR A 307 9.75 6.60 -16.30
C TYR A 307 9.78 6.24 -14.81
N GLY A 308 10.90 6.50 -14.12
CA GLY A 308 11.00 6.34 -12.67
C GLY A 308 11.41 4.94 -12.17
N PHE A 309 11.83 4.06 -13.08
CA PHE A 309 12.37 2.76 -12.65
C PHE A 309 13.80 2.92 -12.11
N ASN A 310 14.17 2.08 -11.14
CA ASN A 310 15.39 2.15 -10.37
C ASN A 310 15.49 3.37 -9.42
N GLU A 311 14.36 3.98 -9.10
CA GLU A 311 14.23 4.99 -8.04
C GLU A 311 12.93 4.77 -7.26
N LYS A 312 12.89 5.27 -6.03
CA LYS A 312 11.62 5.30 -5.27
C LYS A 312 10.68 6.32 -5.91
N THR A 313 9.38 5.98 -5.96
CA THR A 313 8.37 6.91 -6.47
C THR A 313 8.20 8.12 -5.56
N GLY A 314 8.50 7.96 -4.27
CA GLY A 314 8.35 8.99 -3.26
C GLY A 314 6.93 9.05 -2.70
N VAL A 315 6.18 7.95 -2.79
CA VAL A 315 4.90 7.81 -2.09
C VAL A 315 5.11 8.01 -0.59
N ASP A 316 4.14 8.63 0.05
CA ASP A 316 4.19 8.98 1.48
C ASP A 316 3.95 7.76 2.40
N MET A 317 4.71 6.70 2.15
CA MET A 317 4.73 5.46 2.92
C MET A 317 6.14 4.95 3.14
N LEU A 318 6.32 4.11 4.15
CA LEU A 318 7.60 3.44 4.42
C LEU A 318 7.69 2.08 3.75
N GLY A 319 8.93 1.63 3.53
CA GLY A 319 9.21 0.30 3.00
C GLY A 319 9.18 0.22 1.47
N GLU A 320 9.13 1.36 0.77
CA GLU A 320 9.16 1.38 -0.69
C GLU A 320 10.49 0.85 -1.22
N SER A 321 10.42 -0.11 -2.17
CA SER A 321 11.56 -0.63 -2.93
C SER A 321 11.79 0.17 -4.20
N GLN A 322 13.04 0.29 -4.62
CA GLN A 322 13.39 0.94 -5.89
C GLN A 322 13.47 -0.02 -7.10
N GLY A 323 13.22 -1.33 -6.88
CA GLY A 323 13.40 -2.33 -7.93
C GLY A 323 14.88 -2.60 -8.27
N ILE A 324 15.08 -3.38 -9.31
CA ILE A 324 16.41 -3.74 -9.82
C ILE A 324 16.39 -3.62 -11.35
N ILE A 325 17.18 -2.73 -11.89
CA ILE A 325 17.29 -2.51 -13.33
C ILE A 325 18.75 -2.81 -13.75
N PHE A 326 18.93 -3.43 -14.89
CA PHE A 326 20.25 -3.67 -15.44
C PHE A 326 21.06 -2.37 -15.55
N ASN A 327 22.36 -2.46 -15.26
CA ASN A 327 23.29 -1.39 -15.63
C ASN A 327 23.62 -1.49 -17.13
N PRO A 328 23.27 -0.50 -17.96
CA PRO A 328 23.49 -0.53 -19.39
C PRO A 328 24.97 -0.72 -19.80
N ASP A 329 25.91 -0.32 -18.95
CA ASP A 329 27.34 -0.50 -19.22
C ASP A 329 27.79 -1.96 -19.19
N ASN A 330 27.04 -2.82 -18.50
CA ASN A 330 27.39 -4.22 -18.22
C ASN A 330 26.54 -5.24 -18.97
N ILE A 331 25.67 -4.81 -19.90
CA ILE A 331 24.78 -5.71 -20.63
C ILE A 331 25.17 -5.84 -22.11
N GLY A 332 24.85 -7.01 -22.67
CA GLY A 332 24.93 -7.30 -24.09
C GLY A 332 23.61 -7.09 -24.84
N ASN A 333 23.57 -7.56 -26.09
CA ASN A 333 22.38 -7.41 -26.93
C ASN A 333 21.21 -8.31 -26.47
N VAL A 334 21.51 -9.43 -25.79
CA VAL A 334 20.47 -10.33 -25.27
C VAL A 334 19.70 -9.67 -24.13
N GLU A 335 20.41 -9.05 -23.20
CA GLU A 335 19.78 -8.31 -22.08
C GLU A 335 19.04 -7.06 -22.57
N LEU A 336 19.55 -6.37 -23.60
CA LEU A 336 18.83 -5.30 -24.27
C LEU A 336 17.51 -5.81 -24.87
N ALA A 337 17.56 -6.94 -25.56
CA ALA A 337 16.39 -7.56 -26.18
C ALA A 337 15.35 -7.95 -25.11
N THR A 338 15.78 -8.63 -24.03
CA THR A 338 14.86 -9.04 -22.95
C THR A 338 14.28 -7.87 -22.18
N SER A 339 15.08 -6.82 -21.96
CA SER A 339 14.61 -5.57 -21.32
C SER A 339 13.53 -4.87 -22.13
N SER A 340 13.55 -4.97 -23.47
CA SER A 340 12.56 -4.31 -24.35
C SER A 340 11.14 -4.84 -24.17
N PHE A 341 10.96 -6.05 -23.64
CA PHE A 341 9.65 -6.65 -23.38
C PHE A 341 9.44 -7.02 -21.90
N GLY A 342 10.27 -6.46 -20.98
CA GLY A 342 10.06 -6.48 -19.54
C GLY A 342 10.56 -7.71 -18.80
N GLN A 343 11.60 -8.37 -19.33
CA GLN A 343 12.33 -9.44 -18.63
C GLN A 343 13.73 -9.00 -18.22
N GLY A 344 14.24 -9.57 -17.13
CA GLY A 344 15.53 -9.26 -16.56
C GLY A 344 15.58 -8.01 -15.66
N ASN A 345 14.54 -7.19 -15.68
CA ASN A 345 14.37 -6.04 -14.79
C ASN A 345 13.24 -6.32 -13.81
N SER A 346 13.45 -6.03 -12.53
CA SER A 346 12.42 -6.16 -11.50
C SER A 346 11.93 -4.78 -11.06
N VAL A 347 10.62 -4.59 -11.06
CA VAL A 347 9.95 -3.32 -10.72
C VAL A 347 8.92 -3.54 -9.62
N THR A 348 8.54 -2.47 -8.93
CA THR A 348 7.41 -2.53 -8.01
C THR A 348 6.10 -2.23 -8.74
N PRO A 349 4.94 -2.73 -8.23
CA PRO A 349 3.64 -2.38 -8.78
C PRO A 349 3.39 -0.88 -8.84
N ILE A 350 3.80 -0.12 -7.80
CA ILE A 350 3.62 1.33 -7.78
C ILE A 350 4.49 2.03 -8.83
N GLN A 351 5.70 1.57 -9.09
CA GLN A 351 6.53 2.10 -10.19
C GLN A 351 5.84 1.87 -11.53
N LEU A 352 5.29 0.67 -11.74
CA LEU A 352 4.64 0.34 -13.02
C LEU A 352 3.39 1.19 -13.26
N VAL A 353 2.49 1.31 -12.28
CA VAL A 353 1.27 2.12 -12.44
C VAL A 353 1.61 3.59 -12.65
N THR A 354 2.62 4.11 -11.96
CA THR A 354 3.10 5.50 -12.13
C THR A 354 3.69 5.73 -13.52
N ALA A 355 4.49 4.78 -14.03
CA ALA A 355 5.05 4.85 -15.38
C ALA A 355 3.96 4.78 -16.46
N VAL A 356 2.99 3.87 -16.31
CA VAL A 356 1.88 3.77 -17.27
C VAL A 356 1.00 5.02 -17.22
N SER A 357 0.76 5.59 -16.04
CA SER A 357 0.07 6.88 -15.90
C SER A 357 0.78 7.97 -16.69
N ALA A 358 2.10 8.06 -16.62
CA ALA A 358 2.88 9.02 -17.41
C ALA A 358 2.74 8.80 -18.93
N ALA A 359 2.61 7.55 -19.37
CA ALA A 359 2.44 7.26 -20.81
C ALA A 359 1.09 7.77 -21.35
N VAL A 360 0.07 8.00 -20.52
CA VAL A 360 -1.29 8.34 -20.96
C VAL A 360 -1.81 9.70 -20.49
N ASN A 361 -1.09 10.39 -19.60
CA ASN A 361 -1.50 11.69 -19.02
C ASN A 361 -0.85 12.92 -19.67
N GLY A 362 -0.37 12.81 -20.88
CA GLY A 362 0.39 13.88 -21.54
C GLY A 362 1.90 13.82 -21.26
N GLY A 363 2.41 12.71 -20.73
CA GLY A 363 3.86 12.44 -20.54
C GLY A 363 4.41 12.85 -19.17
N ASN A 364 3.59 13.17 -18.21
CA ASN A 364 4.02 13.68 -16.91
C ASN A 364 4.16 12.55 -15.88
N LEU A 365 5.38 12.31 -15.39
CA LEU A 365 5.62 11.40 -14.28
C LEU A 365 5.20 12.09 -12.97
N MET A 366 4.06 11.67 -12.43
CA MET A 366 3.54 12.21 -11.18
C MET A 366 4.20 11.56 -9.97
N GLN A 367 4.31 12.28 -8.86
CA GLN A 367 4.65 11.69 -7.58
C GLN A 367 3.38 11.12 -6.94
N PRO A 368 3.27 9.79 -6.71
CA PRO A 368 2.10 9.22 -6.07
C PRO A 368 2.00 9.62 -4.61
N TYR A 369 0.76 9.71 -4.09
CA TYR A 369 0.51 10.02 -2.68
C TYR A 369 -0.85 9.48 -2.21
N ILE A 370 -0.99 9.33 -0.88
CA ILE A 370 -2.17 8.78 -0.22
C ILE A 370 -2.79 9.80 0.74
N VAL A 371 -1.98 10.60 1.44
CA VAL A 371 -2.50 11.63 2.33
C VAL A 371 -2.76 12.91 1.55
N LYS A 372 -4.04 13.31 1.52
CA LYS A 372 -4.53 14.49 0.82
C LYS A 372 -4.48 15.74 1.68
N ARG A 373 -5.03 15.64 2.90
CA ARG A 373 -5.15 16.78 3.83
C ARG A 373 -4.88 16.37 5.25
N MET A 374 -4.50 17.34 6.06
CA MET A 374 -4.50 17.26 7.51
C MET A 374 -5.44 18.32 8.05
N LEU A 375 -6.34 17.92 8.93
CA LEU A 375 -7.42 18.74 9.43
C LEU A 375 -7.30 18.93 10.94
N HIS A 376 -7.69 20.11 11.41
CA HIS A 376 -7.79 20.36 12.84
C HIS A 376 -8.97 19.55 13.43
N PRO A 377 -8.75 18.74 14.50
CA PRO A 377 -9.70 17.71 14.96
C PRO A 377 -11.02 18.24 15.55
N TYR A 378 -11.10 19.54 15.83
CA TYR A 378 -12.29 20.16 16.42
C TYR A 378 -12.99 21.15 15.47
N THR A 379 -12.25 21.76 14.55
CA THR A 379 -12.79 22.83 13.66
C THR A 379 -12.91 22.37 12.22
N ASN A 380 -12.32 21.25 11.85
CA ASN A 380 -12.15 20.77 10.47
C ASN A 380 -11.41 21.78 9.56
N GLU A 381 -10.68 22.73 10.14
CA GLU A 381 -9.83 23.65 9.38
C GLU A 381 -8.73 22.86 8.70
N VAL A 382 -8.52 23.14 7.41
CA VAL A 382 -7.43 22.53 6.63
C VAL A 382 -6.12 23.17 7.04
N LEU A 383 -5.25 22.41 7.71
CA LEU A 383 -3.92 22.86 8.15
C LEU A 383 -2.83 22.53 7.11
N TYR A 384 -3.05 21.49 6.33
CA TYR A 384 -2.20 21.07 5.22
C TYR A 384 -3.04 20.47 4.12
N GLU A 385 -2.73 20.82 2.88
CA GLU A 385 -3.30 20.20 1.67
C GLU A 385 -2.17 19.92 0.69
N ARG A 386 -2.14 18.70 0.17
CA ARG A 386 -1.12 18.30 -0.80
C ARG A 386 -1.57 18.64 -2.20
N GLU A 387 -0.71 19.34 -2.93
CA GLU A 387 -0.89 19.60 -4.33
C GLU A 387 -0.22 18.52 -5.19
N PRO A 388 -0.83 18.11 -6.32
CA PRO A 388 -0.21 17.22 -7.27
C PRO A 388 1.17 17.70 -7.71
N SER A 389 2.13 16.79 -7.77
CA SER A 389 3.52 17.13 -8.10
C SER A 389 4.02 16.32 -9.29
N ILE A 390 4.47 17.03 -10.32
CA ILE A 390 5.13 16.45 -11.50
C ILE A 390 6.62 16.30 -11.19
N LYS A 391 7.14 15.08 -11.18
CA LYS A 391 8.58 14.83 -11.03
C LYS A 391 9.35 15.27 -12.28
N ARG A 392 8.85 14.91 -13.44
CA ARG A 392 9.40 15.28 -14.76
C ARG A 392 8.43 14.94 -15.89
N ARG A 393 8.68 15.51 -17.07
CA ARG A 393 8.03 15.08 -18.30
C ARG A 393 8.91 14.02 -18.97
N VAL A 394 8.30 12.89 -19.38
CA VAL A 394 9.01 11.74 -19.95
C VAL A 394 8.86 11.69 -21.47
N ILE A 395 7.64 11.95 -21.96
CA ILE A 395 7.29 11.97 -23.40
C ILE A 395 6.45 13.21 -23.70
N SER A 396 6.30 13.51 -24.98
CA SER A 396 5.43 14.59 -25.47
C SER A 396 3.94 14.23 -25.30
N GLU A 397 3.10 15.25 -25.35
CA GLU A 397 1.66 15.05 -25.34
C GLU A 397 1.18 14.31 -26.59
N GLU A 398 1.77 14.58 -27.75
CA GLU A 398 1.49 13.89 -29.01
C GLU A 398 1.79 12.38 -28.90
N THR A 399 2.92 12.02 -28.34
CA THR A 399 3.26 10.60 -28.08
C THR A 399 2.28 9.97 -27.11
N SER A 400 1.91 10.69 -26.05
CA SER A 400 0.94 10.22 -25.07
C SER A 400 -0.46 10.01 -25.68
N GLU A 401 -0.92 10.89 -26.56
CA GLU A 401 -2.17 10.72 -27.30
C GLU A 401 -2.12 9.46 -28.19
N THR A 402 -1.02 9.26 -28.90
CA THR A 402 -0.78 8.06 -29.71
C THR A 402 -0.78 6.80 -28.85
N MET A 403 -0.21 6.87 -27.64
CA MET A 403 -0.20 5.75 -26.67
C MET A 403 -1.62 5.44 -26.18
N ARG A 404 -2.45 6.44 -25.88
CA ARG A 404 -3.86 6.22 -25.51
C ARG A 404 -4.59 5.46 -26.62
N TYR A 405 -4.46 5.90 -27.86
CA TYR A 405 -5.06 5.22 -29.01
C TYR A 405 -4.56 3.77 -29.13
N ALA A 406 -3.24 3.53 -29.06
CA ALA A 406 -2.68 2.21 -29.18
C ALA A 406 -3.17 1.25 -28.07
N LEU A 407 -3.22 1.74 -26.82
CA LEU A 407 -3.67 0.93 -25.67
C LEU A 407 -5.19 0.68 -25.70
N GLU A 408 -5.99 1.61 -26.22
CA GLU A 408 -7.41 1.38 -26.48
C GLU A 408 -7.61 0.26 -27.51
N MET A 409 -6.80 0.24 -28.57
CA MET A 409 -6.85 -0.82 -29.59
C MET A 409 -6.42 -2.18 -29.00
N VAL A 410 -5.45 -2.21 -28.08
CA VAL A 410 -5.09 -3.43 -27.32
C VAL A 410 -6.30 -3.96 -26.52
N GLY A 411 -7.04 -3.07 -25.86
CA GLY A 411 -8.24 -3.41 -25.10
C GLY A 411 -9.40 -3.85 -26.00
N ALA A 412 -9.65 -3.13 -27.08
CA ALA A 412 -10.79 -3.39 -27.96
C ALA A 412 -10.61 -4.63 -28.87
N GLN A 413 -9.42 -4.85 -29.41
CA GLN A 413 -9.18 -5.83 -30.47
C GLN A 413 -7.95 -6.74 -30.23
N GLY A 414 -7.10 -6.40 -29.29
CA GLY A 414 -5.85 -7.08 -29.03
C GLY A 414 -5.89 -8.08 -27.86
N SER A 415 -4.72 -8.28 -27.25
CA SER A 415 -4.52 -9.21 -26.13
C SER A 415 -5.26 -8.79 -24.85
N GLY A 416 -5.72 -7.55 -24.75
CA GLY A 416 -6.46 -7.01 -23.62
C GLY A 416 -7.98 -7.13 -23.70
N LYS A 417 -8.53 -7.72 -24.77
CA LYS A 417 -9.98 -7.79 -25.04
C LYS A 417 -10.84 -8.42 -23.94
N GLY A 418 -10.24 -9.15 -23.02
CA GLY A 418 -10.93 -9.69 -21.85
C GLY A 418 -11.42 -8.62 -20.87
N ALA A 419 -10.85 -7.42 -20.93
CA ALA A 419 -11.24 -6.26 -20.11
C ALA A 419 -12.15 -5.28 -20.87
N TYR A 420 -12.53 -5.58 -22.12
CA TYR A 420 -13.43 -4.75 -22.90
C TYR A 420 -14.83 -4.68 -22.28
N ILE A 421 -15.35 -3.45 -22.16
CA ILE A 421 -16.69 -3.20 -21.64
C ILE A 421 -17.45 -2.40 -22.70
N ASP A 422 -18.58 -2.94 -23.17
CA ASP A 422 -19.38 -2.30 -24.19
C ASP A 422 -19.91 -0.92 -23.71
N GLY A 423 -19.77 0.10 -24.53
CA GLY A 423 -20.14 1.48 -24.20
C GLY A 423 -19.08 2.27 -23.41
N TYR A 424 -17.95 1.66 -23.05
CA TYR A 424 -16.82 2.32 -22.38
C TYR A 424 -15.54 2.24 -23.21
N ARG A 425 -14.80 3.34 -23.22
CA ARG A 425 -13.46 3.38 -23.81
C ARG A 425 -12.45 2.92 -22.76
N VAL A 426 -11.99 1.68 -22.90
CA VAL A 426 -11.04 1.05 -21.98
C VAL A 426 -9.80 0.62 -22.75
N GLY A 427 -8.64 1.03 -22.26
CA GLY A 427 -7.35 0.55 -22.74
C GLY A 427 -6.70 -0.37 -21.73
N GLY A 428 -5.63 -1.04 -22.16
CA GLY A 428 -4.88 -1.83 -21.21
C GLY A 428 -3.84 -2.74 -21.86
N LYS A 429 -3.10 -3.44 -20.99
CA LYS A 429 -2.08 -4.39 -21.40
C LYS A 429 -1.97 -5.54 -20.42
N THR A 430 -2.02 -6.76 -20.90
CA THR A 430 -1.72 -7.97 -20.15
C THR A 430 -0.22 -8.17 -20.02
N GLY A 431 0.21 -8.77 -18.91
CA GLY A 431 1.56 -9.23 -18.68
C GLY A 431 1.57 -10.68 -18.17
N THR A 432 2.56 -11.43 -18.61
CA THR A 432 2.87 -12.76 -18.10
C THR A 432 4.38 -12.85 -17.98
N ALA A 433 4.87 -13.07 -16.76
CA ALA A 433 6.29 -13.29 -16.50
C ALA A 433 6.47 -14.62 -15.76
N GLN A 434 7.54 -15.34 -16.04
CA GLN A 434 7.90 -16.51 -15.24
C GLN A 434 8.42 -16.04 -13.87
N LYS A 435 8.02 -16.76 -12.82
CA LYS A 435 8.56 -16.50 -11.48
C LYS A 435 10.01 -16.93 -11.43
N ALA A 436 10.88 -16.05 -10.96
CA ALA A 436 12.30 -16.32 -10.78
C ALA A 436 12.63 -16.55 -9.29
N LYS A 437 13.50 -17.52 -9.02
CA LYS A 437 14.06 -17.76 -7.68
C LYS A 437 15.52 -18.14 -7.84
N ASP A 438 16.38 -17.56 -7.03
CA ASP A 438 17.83 -17.84 -7.00
C ASP A 438 18.51 -17.71 -8.38
N GLY A 439 18.04 -16.75 -9.21
CA GLY A 439 18.58 -16.47 -10.55
C GLY A 439 18.12 -17.43 -11.64
N ALA A 440 17.13 -18.31 -11.38
CA ALA A 440 16.56 -19.22 -12.36
C ALA A 440 15.03 -19.10 -12.43
N TYR A 441 14.47 -19.28 -13.62
CA TYR A 441 13.01 -19.33 -13.80
C TYR A 441 12.44 -20.66 -13.31
N ILE A 442 11.33 -20.59 -12.57
CA ILE A 442 10.60 -21.76 -12.09
C ILE A 442 9.61 -22.20 -13.18
N SER A 443 9.73 -23.43 -13.63
CA SER A 443 8.84 -23.97 -14.66
C SER A 443 7.41 -24.13 -14.11
N GLY A 444 6.44 -23.55 -14.82
CA GLY A 444 5.02 -23.65 -14.46
C GLY A 444 4.53 -22.61 -13.45
N GLU A 445 5.40 -21.77 -12.91
CA GLU A 445 5.01 -20.67 -12.02
C GLU A 445 5.10 -19.32 -12.75
N TYR A 446 4.01 -18.54 -12.67
CA TYR A 446 3.89 -17.27 -13.39
C TYR A 446 3.37 -16.17 -12.48
N ILE A 447 3.82 -14.94 -12.78
CA ILE A 447 3.20 -13.71 -12.31
C ILE A 447 2.36 -13.17 -13.45
N LEU A 448 1.06 -13.13 -13.24
CA LEU A 448 0.10 -12.58 -14.20
C LEU A 448 -0.22 -11.16 -13.80
N SER A 449 -0.20 -10.25 -14.75
CA SER A 449 -0.50 -8.84 -14.50
C SER A 449 -1.41 -8.27 -15.59
N PHE A 450 -2.17 -7.26 -15.20
CA PHE A 450 -2.97 -6.46 -16.11
C PHE A 450 -2.91 -4.99 -15.69
N VAL A 451 -2.64 -4.11 -16.63
CA VAL A 451 -2.79 -2.69 -16.46
C VAL A 451 -4.00 -2.24 -17.26
N GLY A 452 -4.99 -1.70 -16.59
CA GLY A 452 -6.21 -1.14 -17.19
C GLY A 452 -6.22 0.37 -17.11
N ILE A 453 -6.78 1.04 -18.12
CA ILE A 453 -6.91 2.49 -18.20
C ILE A 453 -8.34 2.80 -18.64
N ALA A 454 -9.03 3.63 -17.87
CA ALA A 454 -10.40 4.05 -18.16
C ALA A 454 -10.69 5.38 -17.45
N PRO A 455 -11.40 6.32 -18.12
CA PRO A 455 -11.67 6.36 -19.56
C PRO A 455 -10.41 6.66 -20.39
N MET A 456 -10.48 6.47 -21.70
CA MET A 456 -9.38 6.74 -22.66
C MET A 456 -9.49 8.08 -23.36
N ASP A 457 -10.37 8.97 -22.92
CA ASP A 457 -10.63 10.31 -23.45
C ASP A 457 -9.99 11.42 -22.63
#